data_2031decfc89d1dbf91d9710ceea4ee19
#
_entry.id   2031decfc89d1dbf91d9710ceea4ee19
#
_cell.length_a   1.000
_cell.length_b   1.000
_cell.length_c   1.000
_cell.angle_alpha   90.00
_cell.angle_beta   90.00
_cell.angle_gamma   90.00
#
_symmetry.space_group_name_H-M   'P 1'
#
loop_
_entity.id
_entity.type
_entity.pdbx_description
1 polymer ?
#
loop_
_entity_poly.entity_id
_entity_poly.type
_entity_poly.pdbx_seq_one_letter_code
_entity_poly.pdbx_strand_id
1 'polypeptide(L)'
;AKALQRTPMAYTDTYIDMEPGQVIEKEFALEAYPITARGTGFQRPLYTSLDLFRPYDAERFPSFGEIVQGKYRFSQSRWMELGGGAAGYNMYDMRSRKAVTMGWCGQADSPGYYLQVLGKRLADDSIPDKIQRSLDFLSGSTVDPQNGLFPVIYSDGSWKGGGDPVSCGQAMYNFAKAIESARKGRKFDTDKWEAFLEEACRGVSRRILSDEWNPVSTNEGFYIAPLAIASRLFKDRTFRQAAEKAARLYADRHLQMDGCYWGGTLDATCEDKEGAWAAFQGFLELYERFGDKQYLQWARHAMDVCLSYVVVWDIPLPAGRMADHSFKTTGWTVVSAQNQHIDVYGVLFAPEVYKMGRHLKDERLCRLARVMYR
;
A
#
# COMPACT_ATOMS: atom_id res chain seq x y z
N ALA A 1 -23.64 10.35 2.79
CA ALA A 1 -23.48 9.97 4.19
C ALA A 1 -23.80 8.48 4.30
N LYS A 2 -22.82 7.64 4.53
CA LYS A 2 -23.08 6.23 4.89
C LYS A 2 -23.81 6.25 6.22
N ALA A 3 -25.06 5.77 6.24
CA ALA A 3 -25.75 5.54 7.49
C ALA A 3 -24.95 4.51 8.28
N LEU A 4 -24.29 4.94 9.34
CA LEU A 4 -23.70 4.03 10.30
C LEU A 4 -24.85 3.26 10.93
N GLN A 5 -24.89 1.96 10.67
CA GLN A 5 -25.85 1.08 11.31
C GLN A 5 -25.45 0.96 12.79
N ARG A 6 -26.03 1.79 13.62
CA ARG A 6 -25.83 1.82 15.08
C ARG A 6 -26.75 0.80 15.76
N THR A 7 -26.72 -0.42 15.33
CA THR A 7 -27.36 -1.47 16.10
C THR A 7 -26.33 -1.95 17.11
N PRO A 8 -26.55 -1.80 18.42
CA PRO A 8 -25.69 -2.43 19.40
C PRO A 8 -25.63 -3.92 19.10
N MET A 9 -24.45 -4.45 18.83
CA MET A 9 -24.30 -5.90 18.80
C MET A 9 -24.64 -6.42 20.19
N ALA A 10 -25.48 -7.45 20.25
CA ALA A 10 -25.70 -8.15 21.48
C ALA A 10 -24.35 -8.69 21.96
N TYR A 11 -23.85 -8.16 23.05
CA TYR A 11 -22.73 -8.72 23.75
C TYR A 11 -23.19 -10.05 24.33
N THR A 12 -22.70 -11.13 23.80
CA THR A 12 -22.74 -12.41 24.51
C THR A 12 -21.52 -12.43 25.42
N ASP A 13 -21.62 -11.77 26.55
CA ASP A 13 -20.61 -11.93 27.59
C ASP A 13 -20.63 -13.39 28.04
N THR A 14 -19.54 -14.09 27.78
CA THR A 14 -19.28 -15.37 28.39
C THR A 14 -18.59 -15.09 29.71
N TYR A 15 -19.27 -15.37 30.81
CA TYR A 15 -18.69 -15.34 32.12
C TYR A 15 -17.79 -16.56 32.30
N ILE A 16 -16.72 -16.41 33.05
CA ILE A 16 -15.90 -17.53 33.52
C ILE A 16 -16.52 -17.99 34.84
N ASP A 17 -17.07 -19.19 34.86
CA ASP A 17 -17.49 -19.83 36.09
C ASP A 17 -16.26 -20.14 36.92
N MET A 18 -16.17 -19.62 38.14
CA MET A 18 -15.05 -19.79 39.04
C MET A 18 -15.37 -20.84 40.11
N GLU A 19 -14.56 -21.87 40.17
CA GLU A 19 -14.63 -22.87 41.25
C GLU A 19 -13.90 -22.37 42.51
N PRO A 20 -14.31 -22.83 43.73
CA PRO A 20 -13.61 -22.48 44.94
C PRO A 20 -12.13 -22.82 44.89
N GLY A 21 -11.26 -21.81 45.11
CA GLY A 21 -9.81 -21.97 45.04
C GLY A 21 -9.17 -21.72 43.68
N GLN A 22 -9.97 -21.47 42.64
CA GLN A 22 -9.45 -21.09 41.34
C GLN A 22 -8.92 -19.65 41.36
N VAL A 23 -7.74 -19.42 40.74
CA VAL A 23 -7.08 -18.12 40.68
C VAL A 23 -6.97 -17.67 39.23
N ILE A 24 -7.26 -16.40 38.96
CA ILE A 24 -6.97 -15.75 37.68
C ILE A 24 -5.74 -14.86 37.89
N GLU A 25 -4.67 -15.17 37.17
CA GLU A 25 -3.48 -14.33 37.13
C GLU A 25 -3.43 -13.55 35.82
N LYS A 26 -3.02 -12.29 35.88
CA LYS A 26 -2.77 -11.44 34.73
C LYS A 26 -1.44 -10.73 34.91
N GLU A 27 -0.61 -10.78 33.90
CA GLU A 27 0.63 -10.04 33.84
C GLU A 27 0.43 -8.81 32.95
N PHE A 28 0.98 -7.67 33.36
CA PHE A 28 1.03 -6.46 32.57
C PHE A 28 2.36 -5.74 32.77
N ALA A 29 2.79 -5.03 31.74
CA ALA A 29 3.99 -4.19 31.78
C ALA A 29 3.60 -2.72 31.89
N LEU A 30 4.27 -1.99 32.78
CA LEU A 30 4.16 -0.53 32.89
C LEU A 30 5.51 0.09 32.52
N GLU A 31 5.52 0.94 31.51
CA GLU A 31 6.72 1.68 31.11
C GLU A 31 6.54 3.18 31.33
N ALA A 32 7.57 3.85 31.85
CA ALA A 32 7.69 5.29 31.92
C ALA A 32 8.99 5.70 31.21
N TYR A 33 8.89 6.60 30.25
CA TYR A 33 10.04 7.04 29.45
C TYR A 33 9.92 8.50 29.03
N PRO A 34 11.06 9.21 28.85
CA PRO A 34 11.04 10.57 28.32
C PRO A 34 10.74 10.54 26.82
N ILE A 35 9.90 11.47 26.36
CA ILE A 35 9.70 11.74 24.94
C ILE A 35 10.77 12.74 24.51
N THR A 36 11.63 12.32 23.58
CA THR A 36 12.78 13.11 23.13
C THR A 36 12.45 14.09 22.01
N ALA A 37 11.38 13.82 21.27
CA ALA A 37 10.88 14.67 20.20
C ALA A 37 9.35 14.56 20.12
N ARG A 38 8.70 15.64 19.72
CA ARG A 38 7.26 15.66 19.43
C ARG A 38 6.93 14.61 18.34
N GLY A 39 5.79 13.96 18.44
CA GLY A 39 5.35 12.94 17.47
C GLY A 39 6.03 11.57 17.58
N THR A 40 6.90 11.33 18.58
CA THR A 40 7.64 10.06 18.72
C THR A 40 7.21 9.21 19.92
N GLY A 41 6.27 9.69 20.73
CA GLY A 41 5.87 9.00 21.96
C GLY A 41 5.30 7.60 21.75
N PHE A 42 4.70 7.31 20.60
CA PHE A 42 4.13 6.00 20.28
C PHE A 42 5.20 4.93 19.94
N GLN A 43 6.41 5.34 19.57
CA GLN A 43 7.45 4.40 19.09
C GLN A 43 7.88 3.42 20.19
N ARG A 44 8.05 3.89 21.42
CA ARG A 44 8.48 3.02 22.51
C ARG A 44 7.48 1.89 22.79
N PRO A 45 6.18 2.13 23.03
CA PRO A 45 5.21 1.06 23.22
C PRO A 45 5.06 0.15 21.98
N LEU A 46 5.22 0.68 20.77
CA LEU A 46 5.25 -0.13 19.55
C LEU A 46 6.36 -1.20 19.63
N TYR A 47 7.60 -0.78 19.85
CA TYR A 47 8.72 -1.73 19.91
C TYR A 47 8.66 -2.66 21.13
N THR A 48 8.17 -2.18 22.27
CA THR A 48 7.89 -3.05 23.43
C THR A 48 6.85 -4.12 23.08
N SER A 49 5.78 -3.76 22.36
CA SER A 49 4.79 -4.72 21.90
C SER A 49 5.40 -5.77 20.95
N LEU A 50 6.23 -5.34 20.01
CA LEU A 50 6.93 -6.25 19.09
C LEU A 50 7.91 -7.19 19.83
N ASP A 51 8.55 -6.72 20.89
CA ASP A 51 9.45 -7.53 21.71
C ASP A 51 8.71 -8.53 22.62
N LEU A 52 7.53 -8.15 23.11
CA LEU A 52 6.67 -9.02 23.94
C LEU A 52 6.00 -10.13 23.09
N PHE A 53 5.34 -9.77 22.01
CA PHE A 53 4.58 -10.70 21.19
C PHE A 53 5.43 -11.47 20.17
N ARG A 54 6.58 -10.95 19.79
CA ARG A 54 7.53 -11.55 18.83
C ARG A 54 6.89 -12.10 17.56
N PRO A 55 6.14 -11.29 16.81
CA PRO A 55 5.40 -11.72 15.61
C PRO A 55 6.35 -11.99 14.42
N TYR A 56 7.37 -12.82 14.60
CA TYR A 56 8.46 -12.98 13.65
C TYR A 56 8.56 -14.37 13.02
N ASP A 57 7.65 -15.27 13.39
CA ASP A 57 7.63 -16.63 12.87
C ASP A 57 6.77 -16.71 11.60
N ALA A 58 7.44 -16.58 10.45
CA ALA A 58 6.81 -16.73 9.16
C ALA A 58 6.69 -18.20 8.71
N GLU A 59 7.40 -19.14 9.35
CA GLU A 59 7.43 -20.55 8.91
C GLU A 59 6.12 -21.30 9.18
N ARG A 60 5.31 -20.78 10.08
CA ARG A 60 3.96 -21.29 10.36
C ARG A 60 2.92 -20.99 9.26
N PHE A 61 3.29 -20.18 8.27
CA PHE A 61 2.45 -19.82 7.14
C PHE A 61 2.88 -20.59 5.86
N PRO A 62 2.05 -20.61 4.82
CA PRO A 62 2.45 -21.18 3.53
C PRO A 62 3.73 -20.54 3.01
N SER A 63 4.53 -21.30 2.28
CA SER A 63 5.77 -20.78 1.71
C SER A 63 5.52 -19.66 0.68
N PHE A 64 6.52 -18.80 0.44
CA PHE A 64 6.45 -17.79 -0.61
C PHE A 64 6.06 -18.38 -1.97
N GLY A 65 6.61 -19.55 -2.30
CA GLY A 65 6.31 -20.23 -3.56
C GLY A 65 4.83 -20.61 -3.68
N GLU A 66 4.25 -21.17 -2.64
CA GLU A 66 2.82 -21.53 -2.58
C GLU A 66 1.92 -20.29 -2.69
N ILE A 67 2.26 -19.21 -1.97
CA ILE A 67 1.50 -17.95 -2.03
C ILE A 67 1.57 -17.36 -3.43
N VAL A 68 2.75 -17.27 -4.03
CA VAL A 68 2.95 -16.74 -5.38
C VAL A 68 2.15 -17.56 -6.40
N GLN A 69 2.23 -18.89 -6.33
CA GLN A 69 1.47 -19.76 -7.22
C GLN A 69 -0.05 -19.63 -7.01
N GLY A 70 -0.49 -19.52 -5.76
CA GLY A 70 -1.92 -19.33 -5.43
C GLY A 70 -2.45 -18.01 -5.97
N LYS A 71 -1.73 -16.91 -5.74
CA LYS A 71 -2.09 -15.57 -6.25
C LYS A 71 -2.02 -15.50 -7.78
N TYR A 72 -1.06 -16.17 -8.38
CA TYR A 72 -0.95 -16.25 -9.84
C TYR A 72 -2.17 -16.97 -10.43
N ARG A 73 -2.52 -18.17 -9.94
CA ARG A 73 -3.73 -18.88 -10.39
C ARG A 73 -4.99 -18.02 -10.20
N PHE A 74 -5.11 -17.32 -9.07
CA PHE A 74 -6.21 -16.40 -8.85
C PHE A 74 -6.24 -15.28 -9.89
N SER A 75 -5.11 -14.60 -10.16
CA SER A 75 -5.07 -13.55 -11.16
C SER A 75 -5.44 -14.07 -12.55
N GLN A 76 -4.93 -15.24 -12.95
CA GLN A 76 -5.27 -15.83 -14.23
C GLN A 76 -6.77 -16.16 -14.38
N SER A 77 -7.44 -16.53 -13.30
CA SER A 77 -8.90 -16.74 -13.31
C SER A 77 -9.70 -15.45 -13.55
N ARG A 78 -9.04 -14.29 -13.47
CA ARG A 78 -9.61 -12.96 -13.69
C ARG A 78 -9.27 -12.36 -15.07
N TRP A 79 -8.43 -13.02 -15.84
CA TRP A 79 -8.08 -12.56 -17.17
C TRP A 79 -9.29 -12.52 -18.09
N MET A 80 -9.47 -11.41 -18.82
CA MET A 80 -10.55 -11.24 -19.79
C MET A 80 -10.12 -10.47 -21.02
N GLU A 81 -10.65 -10.86 -22.14
CA GLU A 81 -10.56 -10.13 -23.41
C GLU A 81 -11.62 -9.03 -23.43
N LEU A 82 -11.22 -7.84 -23.89
CA LEU A 82 -12.07 -6.64 -23.92
C LEU A 82 -12.46 -6.25 -25.37
N GLY A 83 -11.91 -6.95 -26.36
CA GLY A 83 -12.09 -6.64 -27.78
C GLY A 83 -11.01 -5.70 -28.33
N GLY A 84 -10.84 -5.68 -29.67
CA GLY A 84 -9.85 -4.83 -30.32
C GLY A 84 -8.39 -5.05 -29.92
N GLY A 85 -8.06 -6.23 -29.41
CA GLY A 85 -6.73 -6.52 -28.85
C GLY A 85 -6.53 -6.11 -27.39
N ALA A 86 -7.44 -5.35 -26.80
CA ALA A 86 -7.40 -4.97 -25.38
C ALA A 86 -7.72 -6.15 -24.47
N ALA A 87 -7.05 -6.22 -23.35
CA ALA A 87 -7.26 -7.23 -22.33
C ALA A 87 -6.88 -6.73 -20.94
N GLY A 88 -7.36 -7.39 -19.90
CA GLY A 88 -7.04 -7.01 -18.53
C GLY A 88 -7.56 -8.05 -17.54
N TYR A 89 -7.45 -7.71 -16.27
CA TYR A 89 -7.90 -8.56 -15.17
C TYR A 89 -9.19 -7.99 -14.57
N ASN A 90 -10.22 -8.81 -14.46
CA ASN A 90 -11.46 -8.38 -13.85
C ASN A 90 -11.30 -8.17 -12.34
N MET A 91 -11.74 -7.05 -11.84
CA MET A 91 -11.77 -6.75 -10.41
C MET A 91 -12.74 -7.68 -9.66
N TYR A 92 -13.84 -8.05 -10.31
CA TYR A 92 -14.89 -8.87 -9.73
C TYR A 92 -14.81 -10.33 -10.15
N ASP A 93 -15.67 -11.18 -9.59
CA ASP A 93 -15.89 -12.54 -10.09
C ASP A 93 -16.37 -12.48 -11.54
N MET A 94 -15.82 -13.35 -12.39
CA MET A 94 -16.15 -13.38 -13.83
C MET A 94 -17.63 -13.64 -14.13
N ARG A 95 -18.36 -14.18 -13.17
CA ARG A 95 -19.82 -14.44 -13.27
C ARG A 95 -20.67 -13.24 -12.88
N SER A 96 -20.09 -12.22 -12.30
CA SER A 96 -20.78 -11.02 -11.86
C SER A 96 -20.53 -9.84 -12.79
N ARG A 97 -20.03 -8.73 -12.28
CA ARG A 97 -19.72 -7.52 -13.01
C ARG A 97 -18.34 -7.61 -13.66
N LYS A 98 -18.21 -7.12 -14.89
CA LYS A 98 -16.92 -6.95 -15.56
C LYS A 98 -16.43 -5.51 -15.42
N ALA A 99 -15.29 -5.35 -14.77
CA ALA A 99 -14.62 -4.06 -14.68
C ALA A 99 -13.11 -4.26 -14.51
N VAL A 100 -12.33 -3.43 -15.19
CA VAL A 100 -10.90 -3.32 -14.94
C VAL A 100 -10.68 -2.06 -14.12
N THR A 101 -9.86 -2.17 -13.07
CA THR A 101 -9.52 -1.06 -12.20
C THR A 101 -8.01 -0.97 -12.06
N MET A 102 -7.45 0.21 -12.09
CA MET A 102 -6.04 0.45 -11.76
C MET A 102 -5.90 1.33 -10.52
N GLY A 103 -4.72 1.35 -9.94
CA GLY A 103 -4.48 2.11 -8.70
C GLY A 103 -4.83 1.34 -7.46
N TRP A 104 -5.52 1.94 -6.51
CA TRP A 104 -5.72 1.46 -5.14
C TRP A 104 -6.08 -0.02 -4.99
N CYS A 105 -7.14 -0.48 -5.60
CA CYS A 105 -7.50 -1.90 -5.65
C CYS A 105 -7.17 -2.51 -7.01
N GLY A 106 -6.27 -1.90 -7.74
CA GLY A 106 -6.14 -2.10 -9.17
C GLY A 106 -4.96 -2.95 -9.58
N GLN A 107 -4.63 -2.88 -10.85
CA GLN A 107 -3.96 -3.97 -11.56
C GLN A 107 -2.68 -3.60 -12.28
N ALA A 108 -2.27 -2.36 -12.33
CA ALA A 108 -1.04 -1.99 -13.04
C ALA A 108 0.21 -2.66 -12.43
N ASP A 109 0.18 -2.99 -11.14
CA ASP A 109 1.27 -3.69 -10.46
C ASP A 109 1.39 -5.14 -10.90
N SER A 110 0.31 -5.92 -10.74
CA SER A 110 0.33 -7.36 -11.03
C SER A 110 0.72 -7.68 -12.46
N PRO A 111 0.03 -7.18 -13.50
CA PRO A 111 0.37 -7.52 -14.88
C PRO A 111 1.71 -6.95 -15.33
N GLY A 112 2.12 -5.79 -14.83
CA GLY A 112 3.31 -5.09 -15.29
C GLY A 112 4.58 -5.44 -14.52
N TYR A 113 4.69 -4.90 -13.32
CA TYR A 113 5.91 -4.99 -12.52
C TYR A 113 6.11 -6.39 -11.94
N TYR A 114 5.11 -6.90 -11.25
CA TYR A 114 5.19 -8.15 -10.52
C TYR A 114 5.45 -9.35 -11.45
N LEU A 115 4.68 -9.48 -12.54
CA LEU A 115 4.85 -10.57 -13.49
C LEU A 115 6.16 -10.48 -14.28
N GLN A 116 6.68 -9.29 -14.52
CA GLN A 116 8.01 -9.13 -15.13
C GLN A 116 9.12 -9.75 -14.27
N VAL A 117 9.00 -9.58 -12.92
CA VAL A 117 10.00 -10.10 -11.98
C VAL A 117 9.86 -11.61 -11.79
N LEU A 118 8.65 -12.11 -11.63
CA LEU A 118 8.36 -13.50 -11.29
C LEU A 118 8.06 -14.40 -12.50
N GLY A 119 7.80 -13.83 -13.68
CA GLY A 119 7.35 -14.58 -14.87
C GLY A 119 8.23 -15.78 -15.21
N LYS A 120 9.53 -15.66 -15.06
CA LYS A 120 10.46 -16.78 -15.28
C LYS A 120 10.26 -17.97 -14.34
N ARG A 121 9.62 -17.75 -13.18
CA ARG A 121 9.36 -18.78 -12.16
C ARG A 121 7.97 -19.38 -12.28
N LEU A 122 7.11 -18.76 -13.09
CA LEU A 122 5.70 -19.14 -13.19
C LEU A 122 5.40 -20.12 -14.33
N ALA A 123 6.38 -20.45 -15.16
CA ALA A 123 6.29 -21.43 -16.25
C ALA A 123 5.05 -21.24 -17.15
N ASP A 124 4.74 -19.98 -17.53
CA ASP A 124 3.63 -19.64 -18.41
C ASP A 124 4.12 -18.67 -19.50
N ASP A 125 4.22 -19.17 -20.71
CA ASP A 125 4.73 -18.43 -21.89
C ASP A 125 3.77 -17.31 -22.34
N SER A 126 2.54 -17.28 -21.87
CA SER A 126 1.56 -16.21 -22.16
C SER A 126 1.78 -14.94 -21.35
N ILE A 127 2.62 -14.97 -20.32
CA ILE A 127 2.84 -13.81 -19.42
C ILE A 127 3.32 -12.57 -20.16
N PRO A 128 4.30 -12.63 -21.08
CA PRO A 128 4.73 -11.43 -21.80
C PRO A 128 3.61 -10.76 -22.62
N ASP A 129 2.79 -11.54 -23.32
CA ASP A 129 1.64 -11.01 -24.06
C ASP A 129 0.63 -10.36 -23.11
N LYS A 130 0.30 -11.01 -22.02
CA LYS A 130 -0.62 -10.47 -21.00
C LYS A 130 -0.11 -9.16 -20.38
N ILE A 131 1.18 -9.04 -20.12
CA ILE A 131 1.80 -7.81 -19.62
C ILE A 131 1.63 -6.70 -20.66
N GLN A 132 2.06 -6.93 -21.91
CA GLN A 132 2.01 -5.92 -22.97
C GLN A 132 0.58 -5.43 -23.17
N ARG A 133 -0.34 -6.34 -23.42
CA ARG A 133 -1.73 -6.01 -23.74
C ARG A 133 -2.47 -5.32 -22.60
N SER A 134 -2.27 -5.77 -21.35
CA SER A 134 -2.93 -5.15 -20.22
C SER A 134 -2.41 -3.75 -19.91
N LEU A 135 -1.10 -3.52 -19.98
CA LEU A 135 -0.55 -2.18 -19.74
C LEU A 135 -0.82 -1.22 -20.90
N ASP A 136 -0.80 -1.69 -22.15
CA ASP A 136 -1.24 -0.91 -23.32
C ASP A 136 -2.70 -0.49 -23.19
N PHE A 137 -3.55 -1.37 -22.67
CA PHE A 137 -4.95 -1.05 -22.41
C PHE A 137 -5.11 -0.03 -21.29
N LEU A 138 -4.43 -0.24 -20.15
CA LEU A 138 -4.52 0.65 -19.00
C LEU A 138 -3.99 2.06 -19.32
N SER A 139 -2.92 2.18 -20.11
CA SER A 139 -2.40 3.48 -20.58
C SER A 139 -3.31 4.22 -21.56
N GLY A 140 -4.39 3.60 -22.00
CA GLY A 140 -5.44 4.25 -22.79
C GLY A 140 -6.43 5.12 -21.99
N SER A 141 -6.29 5.20 -20.67
CA SER A 141 -7.07 6.14 -19.86
C SER A 141 -6.58 7.58 -20.09
N THR A 142 -7.51 8.52 -20.34
CA THR A 142 -7.17 9.91 -20.68
C THR A 142 -6.76 10.69 -19.43
N VAL A 143 -5.55 11.20 -19.45
CA VAL A 143 -5.02 12.07 -18.39
C VAL A 143 -5.57 13.48 -18.56
N ASP A 144 -6.03 14.10 -17.46
CA ASP A 144 -6.29 15.53 -17.43
C ASP A 144 -4.94 16.27 -17.35
N PRO A 145 -4.55 17.03 -18.38
CA PRO A 145 -3.24 17.67 -18.42
C PRO A 145 -3.08 18.79 -17.38
N GLN A 146 -4.17 19.27 -16.78
CA GLN A 146 -4.10 20.36 -15.80
C GLN A 146 -3.70 19.85 -14.39
N ASN A 147 -4.24 18.71 -14.00
CA ASN A 147 -4.06 18.17 -12.64
C ASN A 147 -3.41 16.77 -12.58
N GLY A 148 -3.24 16.11 -13.73
CA GLY A 148 -2.63 14.77 -13.81
C GLY A 148 -3.53 13.62 -13.37
N LEU A 149 -4.82 13.88 -13.09
CA LEU A 149 -5.78 12.83 -12.76
C LEU A 149 -6.30 12.14 -14.03
N PHE A 150 -6.73 10.90 -13.86
CA PHE A 150 -7.29 10.09 -14.95
C PHE A 150 -8.31 9.09 -14.40
N PRO A 151 -9.30 8.69 -15.21
CA PRO A 151 -10.22 7.63 -14.84
C PRO A 151 -9.49 6.32 -14.51
N VAL A 152 -9.81 5.71 -13.40
CA VAL A 152 -9.16 4.48 -12.93
C VAL A 152 -10.02 3.22 -13.09
N ILE A 153 -11.28 3.37 -13.48
CA ILE A 153 -12.22 2.28 -13.66
C ILE A 153 -12.69 2.23 -15.12
N TYR A 154 -12.57 1.06 -15.75
CA TYR A 154 -13.16 0.76 -17.04
C TYR A 154 -14.28 -0.27 -16.88
N SER A 155 -15.48 0.10 -17.32
CA SER A 155 -16.63 -0.80 -17.34
C SER A 155 -17.59 -0.40 -18.45
N ASP A 156 -18.39 -1.36 -18.93
CA ASP A 156 -19.40 -1.12 -19.96
C ASP A 156 -18.84 -0.40 -21.21
N GLY A 157 -17.64 -0.78 -21.62
CA GLY A 157 -17.02 -0.27 -22.85
C GLY A 157 -16.36 1.10 -22.75
N SER A 158 -16.25 1.70 -21.54
CA SER A 158 -15.66 3.04 -21.38
C SER A 158 -14.98 3.26 -20.04
N TRP A 159 -14.03 4.18 -20.01
CA TRP A 159 -13.45 4.71 -18.78
C TRP A 159 -14.47 5.56 -18.03
N LYS A 160 -14.55 5.43 -16.71
CA LYS A 160 -15.57 6.03 -15.85
C LYS A 160 -14.96 6.97 -14.81
N GLY A 161 -15.64 8.11 -14.60
CA GLY A 161 -15.31 9.10 -13.59
C GLY A 161 -14.02 9.87 -13.87
N GLY A 162 -13.69 10.80 -12.97
CA GLY A 162 -12.35 11.40 -12.86
C GLY A 162 -11.58 10.65 -11.78
N GLY A 163 -10.30 10.49 -11.85
CA GLY A 163 -9.52 9.80 -10.84
C GLY A 163 -9.50 10.53 -9.48
N ASP A 164 -9.01 9.83 -8.48
CA ASP A 164 -8.68 10.38 -7.18
C ASP A 164 -7.17 10.26 -6.93
N PRO A 165 -6.59 11.07 -6.02
CA PRO A 165 -5.15 11.09 -5.78
C PRO A 165 -4.56 9.75 -5.35
N VAL A 166 -5.29 8.95 -4.56
CA VAL A 166 -4.82 7.65 -4.07
C VAL A 166 -4.69 6.66 -5.22
N SER A 167 -5.77 6.49 -5.97
CA SER A 167 -5.82 5.53 -7.09
C SER A 167 -4.88 5.94 -8.22
N CYS A 168 -4.87 7.23 -8.59
CA CYS A 168 -3.94 7.73 -9.62
C CYS A 168 -2.48 7.61 -9.19
N GLY A 169 -2.15 7.97 -7.94
CA GLY A 169 -0.78 7.87 -7.43
C GLY A 169 -0.26 6.44 -7.40
N GLN A 170 -1.09 5.48 -6.97
CA GLN A 170 -0.72 4.07 -6.99
C GLN A 170 -0.59 3.51 -8.41
N ALA A 171 -1.49 3.88 -9.33
CA ALA A 171 -1.36 3.51 -10.73
C ALA A 171 -0.05 4.05 -11.34
N MET A 172 0.25 5.33 -11.12
CA MET A 172 1.50 5.96 -11.58
C MET A 172 2.74 5.26 -11.01
N TYR A 173 2.72 4.89 -9.71
CA TYR A 173 3.80 4.13 -9.10
C TYR A 173 4.00 2.79 -9.77
N ASN A 174 2.94 2.05 -10.00
CA ASN A 174 2.99 0.74 -10.62
C ASN A 174 3.45 0.82 -12.09
N PHE A 175 3.00 1.82 -12.85
CA PHE A 175 3.52 2.09 -14.19
C PHE A 175 5.01 2.45 -14.17
N ALA A 176 5.44 3.31 -13.27
CA ALA A 176 6.84 3.70 -13.13
C ALA A 176 7.75 2.49 -12.85
N LYS A 177 7.33 1.59 -11.96
CA LYS A 177 8.04 0.33 -11.66
C LYS A 177 8.02 -0.63 -12.84
N ALA A 178 6.89 -0.74 -13.55
CA ALA A 178 6.76 -1.58 -14.73
C ALA A 178 7.70 -1.13 -15.87
N ILE A 179 7.73 0.18 -16.15
CA ILE A 179 8.63 0.77 -17.17
C ILE A 179 10.10 0.57 -16.78
N GLU A 180 10.45 0.83 -15.52
CA GLU A 180 11.82 0.63 -15.04
C GLU A 180 12.28 -0.83 -15.19
N SER A 181 11.40 -1.79 -14.90
CA SER A 181 11.65 -3.21 -15.09
C SER A 181 11.77 -3.58 -16.57
N ALA A 182 10.85 -3.08 -17.40
CA ALA A 182 10.82 -3.32 -18.84
C ALA A 182 12.09 -2.80 -19.54
N ARG A 183 12.53 -1.58 -19.20
CA ARG A 183 13.77 -1.00 -19.75
C ARG A 183 15.02 -1.85 -19.43
N LYS A 184 15.08 -2.45 -18.24
CA LYS A 184 16.16 -3.38 -17.87
C LYS A 184 16.12 -4.67 -18.69
N GLY A 185 14.92 -5.19 -18.96
CA GLY A 185 14.70 -6.44 -19.69
C GLY A 185 14.68 -6.30 -21.21
N ARG A 186 14.41 -5.12 -21.75
CA ARG A 186 14.28 -4.81 -23.20
C ARG A 186 13.32 -5.74 -23.96
N LYS A 187 12.21 -6.14 -23.33
CA LYS A 187 11.30 -7.16 -23.89
C LYS A 187 9.94 -6.61 -24.31
N PHE A 188 9.65 -5.35 -23.95
CA PHE A 188 8.34 -4.73 -24.12
C PHE A 188 8.48 -3.43 -24.90
N ASP A 189 7.44 -3.10 -25.68
CA ASP A 189 7.22 -1.76 -26.19
C ASP A 189 6.61 -0.92 -25.06
N THR A 190 7.32 0.09 -24.59
CA THR A 190 6.91 0.90 -23.45
C THR A 190 6.43 2.29 -23.85
N ASP A 191 6.38 2.64 -25.11
CA ASP A 191 6.13 3.99 -25.59
C ASP A 191 4.79 4.55 -25.07
N LYS A 192 3.73 3.76 -25.13
CA LYS A 192 2.41 4.15 -24.60
C LYS A 192 2.40 4.32 -23.08
N TRP A 193 3.09 3.41 -22.39
CA TRP A 193 3.17 3.45 -20.92
C TRP A 193 3.95 4.67 -20.45
N GLU A 194 5.04 4.99 -21.17
CA GLU A 194 5.88 6.15 -20.88
C GLU A 194 5.15 7.45 -21.16
N ALA A 195 4.47 7.57 -22.30
CA ALA A 195 3.68 8.75 -22.62
C ALA A 195 2.57 9.01 -21.59
N PHE A 196 1.83 7.97 -21.20
CA PHE A 196 0.80 8.05 -20.16
C PHE A 196 1.37 8.52 -18.81
N LEU A 197 2.45 7.88 -18.35
CA LEU A 197 3.06 8.21 -17.06
C LEU A 197 3.64 9.63 -17.07
N GLU A 198 4.33 10.01 -18.15
CA GLU A 198 4.95 11.34 -18.26
C GLU A 198 3.91 12.45 -18.25
N GLU A 199 2.80 12.27 -18.96
CA GLU A 199 1.68 13.22 -18.97
C GLU A 199 1.05 13.38 -17.57
N ALA A 200 0.78 12.28 -16.89
CA ALA A 200 0.26 12.30 -15.52
C ALA A 200 1.25 13.00 -14.56
N CYS A 201 2.54 12.67 -14.64
CA CYS A 201 3.58 13.30 -13.82
C CYS A 201 3.68 14.81 -14.07
N ARG A 202 3.53 15.28 -15.33
CA ARG A 202 3.55 16.72 -15.66
C ARG A 202 2.37 17.46 -15.03
N GLY A 203 1.16 16.91 -15.14
CA GLY A 203 -0.04 17.53 -14.54
C GLY A 203 0.06 17.60 -13.02
N VAL A 204 0.41 16.48 -12.37
CA VAL A 204 0.61 16.40 -10.92
C VAL A 204 1.71 17.36 -10.44
N SER A 205 2.85 17.39 -11.14
CA SER A 205 3.97 18.28 -10.76
C SER A 205 3.59 19.74 -10.85
N ARG A 206 2.87 20.15 -11.91
CA ARG A 206 2.38 21.53 -12.05
C ARG A 206 1.51 21.91 -10.87
N ARG A 207 0.60 21.03 -10.46
CA ARG A 207 -0.28 21.27 -9.32
C ARG A 207 0.50 21.35 -8.00
N ILE A 208 1.37 20.39 -7.71
CA ILE A 208 2.16 20.39 -6.47
C ILE A 208 3.09 21.61 -6.38
N LEU A 209 3.65 22.04 -7.49
CA LEU A 209 4.58 23.18 -7.50
C LEU A 209 3.88 24.54 -7.46
N SER A 210 2.56 24.61 -7.66
CA SER A 210 1.82 25.87 -7.52
C SER A 210 1.87 26.39 -6.07
N ASP A 211 1.76 27.71 -5.91
CA ASP A 211 1.75 28.34 -4.58
C ASP A 211 0.46 28.04 -3.81
N GLU A 212 -0.60 27.71 -4.53
CA GLU A 212 -1.91 27.39 -3.96
C GLU A 212 -2.00 25.95 -3.42
N TRP A 213 -1.01 25.09 -3.72
CA TRP A 213 -1.06 23.71 -3.32
C TRP A 213 -0.93 23.53 -1.80
N ASN A 214 -2.02 23.18 -1.17
CA ASN A 214 -2.13 22.93 0.26
C ASN A 214 -3.12 21.81 0.53
N PRO A 215 -2.75 20.54 0.34
CA PRO A 215 -3.65 19.39 0.49
C PRO A 215 -4.11 19.24 1.93
N VAL A 216 -5.40 18.91 2.11
CA VAL A 216 -6.00 18.71 3.44
C VAL A 216 -5.61 17.37 4.05
N SER A 217 -5.40 16.36 3.19
CA SER A 217 -5.11 14.97 3.60
C SER A 217 -3.78 14.49 3.02
N THR A 218 -3.37 13.27 3.41
CA THR A 218 -2.15 12.63 2.90
C THR A 218 -2.37 11.89 1.58
N ASN A 219 -3.57 11.92 1.01
CA ASN A 219 -3.88 11.21 -0.24
C ASN A 219 -2.90 11.54 -1.38
N GLU A 220 -2.44 12.78 -1.44
CA GLU A 220 -1.46 13.22 -2.44
C GLU A 220 -0.02 12.79 -2.13
N GLY A 221 0.23 12.21 -0.97
CA GLY A 221 1.49 11.54 -0.63
C GLY A 221 1.82 10.39 -1.58
N PHE A 222 0.80 9.76 -2.16
CA PHE A 222 0.99 8.70 -3.17
C PHE A 222 1.64 9.19 -4.48
N TYR A 223 1.78 10.48 -4.70
CA TYR A 223 2.52 11.02 -5.85
C TYR A 223 4.03 11.10 -5.63
N ILE A 224 4.52 11.07 -4.39
CA ILE A 224 5.95 11.25 -4.09
C ILE A 224 6.79 10.15 -4.76
N ALA A 225 6.42 8.90 -4.55
CA ALA A 225 7.17 7.77 -5.09
C ALA A 225 7.21 7.74 -6.64
N PRO A 226 6.06 7.80 -7.35
CA PRO A 226 6.09 7.79 -8.81
C PRO A 226 6.83 8.98 -9.41
N LEU A 227 6.72 10.18 -8.83
CA LEU A 227 7.47 11.35 -9.29
C LEU A 227 8.98 11.19 -9.08
N ALA A 228 9.40 10.62 -7.95
CA ALA A 228 10.81 10.32 -7.70
C ALA A 228 11.37 9.34 -8.74
N ILE A 229 10.62 8.30 -9.11
CA ILE A 229 10.99 7.34 -10.14
C ILE A 229 11.03 8.01 -11.52
N ALA A 230 9.93 8.71 -11.87
CA ALA A 230 9.78 9.38 -13.16
C ALA A 230 10.89 10.41 -13.42
N SER A 231 11.36 11.11 -12.38
CA SER A 231 12.46 12.07 -12.51
C SER A 231 13.75 11.44 -13.07
N ARG A 232 13.98 10.16 -12.77
CA ARG A 232 15.10 9.39 -13.29
C ARG A 232 14.79 8.79 -14.66
N LEU A 233 13.58 8.29 -14.85
CA LEU A 233 13.15 7.68 -16.12
C LEU A 233 13.19 8.68 -17.26
N PHE A 234 12.65 9.88 -17.04
CA PHE A 234 12.51 10.93 -18.04
C PHE A 234 13.59 12.02 -17.96
N LYS A 235 14.49 11.95 -16.97
CA LYS A 235 15.53 12.94 -16.72
C LYS A 235 15.00 14.37 -16.52
N ASP A 236 13.79 14.47 -15.95
CA ASP A 236 13.11 15.74 -15.67
C ASP A 236 13.26 16.10 -14.18
N ARG A 237 13.92 17.24 -13.92
CA ARG A 237 14.14 17.74 -12.56
C ARG A 237 12.86 18.28 -11.92
N THR A 238 11.86 18.67 -12.71
CA THR A 238 10.60 19.19 -12.21
C THR A 238 9.86 18.13 -11.39
N PHE A 239 9.89 16.87 -11.83
CA PHE A 239 9.29 15.76 -11.10
C PHE A 239 9.95 15.54 -9.74
N ARG A 240 11.27 15.66 -9.68
CA ARG A 240 12.01 15.59 -8.42
C ARG A 240 11.62 16.75 -7.48
N GLN A 241 11.57 17.98 -7.97
CA GLN A 241 11.19 19.15 -7.19
C GLN A 241 9.78 19.01 -6.60
N ALA A 242 8.83 18.52 -7.40
CA ALA A 242 7.47 18.23 -6.92
C ALA A 242 7.44 17.14 -5.84
N ALA A 243 8.16 16.03 -6.05
CA ALA A 243 8.28 14.98 -5.05
C ALA A 243 8.88 15.47 -3.73
N GLU A 244 9.95 16.25 -3.80
CA GLU A 244 10.62 16.82 -2.62
C GLU A 244 9.76 17.86 -1.89
N LYS A 245 9.01 18.71 -2.63
CA LYS A 245 8.07 19.65 -2.03
C LYS A 245 6.95 18.91 -1.27
N ALA A 246 6.35 17.91 -1.89
CA ALA A 246 5.32 17.10 -1.25
C ALA A 246 5.86 16.35 -0.02
N ALA A 247 7.03 15.72 -0.15
CA ALA A 247 7.65 15.00 0.94
C ALA A 247 7.94 15.90 2.15
N ARG A 248 8.47 17.09 1.93
CA ARG A 248 8.75 18.06 3.00
C ARG A 248 7.46 18.50 3.69
N LEU A 249 6.43 18.84 2.93
CA LEU A 249 5.14 19.24 3.50
C LEU A 249 4.60 18.18 4.47
N TYR A 250 4.57 16.91 4.03
CA TYR A 250 4.03 15.84 4.84
C TYR A 250 4.93 15.49 6.03
N ALA A 251 6.25 15.51 5.85
CA ALA A 251 7.17 15.29 6.96
C ALA A 251 7.02 16.39 8.04
N ASP A 252 6.96 17.65 7.66
CA ASP A 252 6.82 18.75 8.60
C ASP A 252 5.50 18.67 9.37
N ARG A 253 4.41 18.46 8.68
CA ARG A 253 3.08 18.34 9.31
C ARG A 253 3.03 17.21 10.33
N HIS A 254 3.49 16.04 9.96
CA HIS A 254 3.41 14.86 10.80
C HIS A 254 4.34 14.94 12.01
N LEU A 255 5.60 15.34 11.80
CA LEU A 255 6.58 15.46 12.88
C LEU A 255 6.22 16.56 13.88
N GLN A 256 5.56 17.63 13.43
CA GLN A 256 5.12 18.71 14.30
C GLN A 256 3.78 18.42 14.98
N MET A 257 3.00 17.47 14.50
CA MET A 257 1.66 17.14 15.00
C MET A 257 0.70 18.35 15.00
N ASP A 258 0.88 19.27 14.04
CA ASP A 258 0.11 20.52 13.97
C ASP A 258 -1.08 20.39 13.03
N GLY A 259 -2.10 19.65 13.47
CA GLY A 259 -3.45 19.65 12.91
C GLY A 259 -3.61 19.00 11.54
N CYS A 260 -2.58 18.41 10.96
CA CYS A 260 -2.67 17.59 9.77
C CYS A 260 -2.08 16.21 10.02
N TYR A 261 -2.83 15.23 9.61
CA TYR A 261 -2.57 13.83 9.88
C TYR A 261 -2.16 13.12 8.60
N TRP A 262 -1.59 11.93 8.75
CA TRP A 262 -1.31 11.01 7.65
C TRP A 262 -2.58 10.38 7.06
N GLY A 263 -3.74 10.87 7.42
CA GLY A 263 -5.03 10.29 7.11
C GLY A 263 -5.80 10.99 6.01
N GLY A 264 -7.07 10.66 5.97
CA GLY A 264 -8.05 11.21 5.03
C GLY A 264 -8.37 10.26 3.87
N THR A 265 -7.85 9.04 3.89
CA THR A 265 -8.19 8.01 2.89
C THR A 265 -9.55 7.41 3.19
N LEU A 266 -9.79 6.94 4.42
CA LEU A 266 -11.06 6.38 4.86
C LEU A 266 -11.72 7.20 5.94
N ASP A 267 -10.96 7.62 6.95
CA ASP A 267 -11.44 8.40 8.08
C ASP A 267 -10.98 9.85 7.95
N ALA A 268 -11.88 10.71 7.54
CA ALA A 268 -11.57 12.13 7.38
C ALA A 268 -11.09 12.74 8.70
N THR A 269 -10.01 13.52 8.64
CA THR A 269 -9.43 14.24 9.76
C THR A 269 -8.83 13.41 10.89
N CYS A 270 -8.58 12.12 10.69
CA CYS A 270 -7.79 11.32 11.62
C CYS A 270 -6.64 10.62 10.90
N GLU A 271 -5.64 10.20 11.66
CA GLU A 271 -4.54 9.38 11.15
C GLU A 271 -5.05 7.99 10.78
N ASP A 272 -4.65 7.53 9.61
CA ASP A 272 -4.89 6.18 9.12
C ASP A 272 -3.60 5.57 8.53
N LYS A 273 -3.58 4.26 8.39
CA LYS A 273 -2.40 3.57 7.88
C LYS A 273 -2.15 3.84 6.40
N GLU A 274 -3.19 4.11 5.63
CA GLU A 274 -3.04 4.36 4.19
C GLU A 274 -2.31 5.67 3.94
N GLY A 275 -2.65 6.71 4.71
CA GLY A 275 -1.95 7.98 4.66
C GLY A 275 -0.50 7.87 5.11
N ALA A 276 -0.25 7.12 6.19
CA ALA A 276 1.10 6.84 6.65
C ALA A 276 1.91 6.04 5.62
N TRP A 277 1.29 5.06 4.97
CA TRP A 277 1.92 4.28 3.91
C TRP A 277 2.28 5.13 2.69
N ALA A 278 1.39 6.03 2.26
CA ALA A 278 1.67 6.95 1.16
C ALA A 278 2.97 7.72 1.38
N ALA A 279 3.14 8.28 2.57
CA ALA A 279 4.35 9.00 2.95
C ALA A 279 5.56 8.07 3.09
N PHE A 280 5.40 6.91 3.73
CA PHE A 280 6.46 5.92 3.91
C PHE A 280 7.03 5.45 2.57
N GLN A 281 6.17 5.05 1.64
CA GLN A 281 6.58 4.64 0.29
C GLN A 281 7.31 5.77 -0.42
N GLY A 282 6.79 7.00 -0.34
CA GLY A 282 7.39 8.17 -0.95
C GLY A 282 8.77 8.51 -0.39
N PHE A 283 8.91 8.56 0.92
CA PHE A 283 10.19 8.88 1.57
C PHE A 283 11.25 7.82 1.33
N LEU A 284 10.87 6.54 1.37
CA LEU A 284 11.79 5.45 1.09
C LEU A 284 12.29 5.48 -0.37
N GLU A 285 11.39 5.75 -1.33
CA GLU A 285 11.76 5.85 -2.73
C GLU A 285 12.70 7.04 -2.98
N LEU A 286 12.46 8.20 -2.33
CA LEU A 286 13.37 9.34 -2.37
C LEU A 286 14.76 8.97 -1.82
N TYR A 287 14.82 8.27 -0.69
CA TYR A 287 16.09 7.81 -0.13
C TYR A 287 16.83 6.85 -1.07
N GLU A 288 16.16 5.84 -1.59
CA GLU A 288 16.75 4.85 -2.48
C GLU A 288 17.27 5.48 -3.79
N ARG A 289 16.68 6.61 -4.23
CA ARG A 289 17.08 7.27 -5.47
C ARG A 289 18.11 8.38 -5.31
N PHE A 290 18.05 9.11 -4.21
CA PHE A 290 18.87 10.32 -4.04
C PHE A 290 19.84 10.23 -2.86
N GLY A 291 19.71 9.27 -1.95
CA GLY A 291 20.68 8.96 -0.90
C GLY A 291 20.69 9.91 0.30
N ASP A 292 19.79 10.89 0.37
CA ASP A 292 19.74 11.80 1.51
C ASP A 292 19.19 11.09 2.75
N LYS A 293 19.99 11.09 3.82
CA LYS A 293 19.67 10.43 5.08
C LYS A 293 18.43 11.01 5.76
N GLN A 294 18.06 12.24 5.47
CA GLN A 294 16.84 12.84 5.99
C GLN A 294 15.59 12.06 5.51
N TYR A 295 15.56 11.64 4.24
CA TYR A 295 14.46 10.83 3.73
C TYR A 295 14.39 9.47 4.42
N LEU A 296 15.51 8.86 4.77
CA LEU A 296 15.52 7.62 5.54
C LEU A 296 14.95 7.82 6.94
N GLN A 297 15.24 8.94 7.59
CA GLN A 297 14.68 9.27 8.91
C GLN A 297 13.16 9.48 8.82
N TRP A 298 12.68 10.20 7.82
CA TRP A 298 11.25 10.37 7.58
C TRP A 298 10.56 9.05 7.25
N ALA A 299 11.18 8.23 6.40
CA ALA A 299 10.68 6.90 6.08
C ALA A 299 10.58 6.00 7.31
N ARG A 300 11.57 6.05 8.23
CA ARG A 300 11.52 5.30 9.47
C ARG A 300 10.35 5.73 10.35
N HIS A 301 10.14 7.03 10.51
CA HIS A 301 9.02 7.53 11.31
C HIS A 301 7.67 7.12 10.72
N ALA A 302 7.48 7.30 9.41
CA ALA A 302 6.25 6.89 8.73
C ALA A 302 6.04 5.36 8.77
N MET A 303 7.11 4.56 8.67
CA MET A 303 7.06 3.12 8.88
C MET A 303 6.58 2.77 10.29
N ASP A 304 7.11 3.44 11.32
CA ASP A 304 6.70 3.19 12.71
C ASP A 304 5.20 3.49 12.90
N VAL A 305 4.67 4.54 12.24
CA VAL A 305 3.23 4.80 12.21
C VAL A 305 2.47 3.66 11.53
N CYS A 306 2.90 3.19 10.36
CA CYS A 306 2.29 2.04 9.69
C CYS A 306 2.30 0.79 10.58
N LEU A 307 3.42 0.53 11.26
CA LEU A 307 3.57 -0.64 12.12
C LEU A 307 2.70 -0.57 13.38
N SER A 308 2.33 0.62 13.85
CA SER A 308 1.42 0.77 14.99
C SER A 308 0.00 0.24 14.71
N TYR A 309 -0.36 0.05 13.45
CA TYR A 309 -1.61 -0.56 13.01
C TYR A 309 -1.51 -2.07 12.73
N VAL A 310 -0.33 -2.66 12.87
CA VAL A 310 -0.14 -4.09 12.61
C VAL A 310 -0.58 -4.93 13.81
N VAL A 311 -1.42 -5.92 13.56
CA VAL A 311 -1.85 -6.90 14.56
C VAL A 311 -0.69 -7.86 14.83
N VAL A 312 -0.25 -7.93 16.09
CA VAL A 312 0.94 -8.69 16.48
C VAL A 312 0.64 -10.04 17.17
N TRP A 313 -0.64 -10.40 17.26
CA TRP A 313 -1.09 -11.69 17.80
C TRP A 313 -2.24 -12.26 16.99
N ASP A 314 -2.53 -13.55 17.19
CA ASP A 314 -3.70 -14.18 16.57
C ASP A 314 -4.94 -13.94 17.43
N ILE A 315 -5.89 -13.20 16.87
CA ILE A 315 -7.18 -12.90 17.51
C ILE A 315 -8.05 -14.17 17.39
N PRO A 316 -8.70 -14.63 18.48
CA PRO A 316 -9.67 -15.70 18.40
C PRO A 316 -10.80 -15.33 17.42
N LEU A 317 -10.98 -16.14 16.38
CA LEU A 317 -11.98 -15.88 15.37
C LEU A 317 -13.32 -16.53 15.76
N PRO A 318 -14.45 -15.85 15.54
CA PRO A 318 -15.77 -16.49 15.72
C PRO A 318 -15.96 -17.65 14.73
N ALA A 319 -16.84 -18.58 15.07
CA ALA A 319 -17.20 -19.69 14.20
C ALA A 319 -17.64 -19.16 12.81
N GLY A 320 -17.13 -19.79 11.75
CA GLY A 320 -17.40 -19.42 10.37
C GLY A 320 -16.18 -19.62 9.46
N ARG A 321 -16.29 -19.17 8.21
CA ARG A 321 -15.31 -19.46 7.15
C ARG A 321 -13.86 -19.16 7.50
N MET A 322 -13.60 -18.08 8.23
CA MET A 322 -12.24 -17.73 8.61
C MET A 322 -11.67 -18.72 9.63
N ALA A 323 -12.45 -19.08 10.65
CA ALA A 323 -12.10 -20.10 11.63
C ALA A 323 -11.95 -21.49 10.98
N ASP A 324 -12.87 -21.86 10.07
CA ASP A 324 -12.84 -23.13 9.33
C ASP A 324 -11.56 -23.29 8.51
N HIS A 325 -10.99 -22.19 8.03
CA HIS A 325 -9.72 -22.16 7.29
C HIS A 325 -8.51 -21.89 8.19
N SER A 326 -8.68 -21.93 9.51
CA SER A 326 -7.59 -21.66 10.48
C SER A 326 -6.87 -20.34 10.21
N PHE A 327 -7.61 -19.31 9.84
CA PHE A 327 -7.06 -18.01 9.48
C PHE A 327 -6.28 -17.40 10.63
N LYS A 328 -5.17 -16.75 10.33
CA LYS A 328 -4.31 -16.08 11.31
C LYS A 328 -4.38 -14.58 11.09
N THR A 329 -4.41 -13.81 12.17
CA THR A 329 -4.50 -12.34 12.10
C THR A 329 -3.17 -11.63 12.32
N THR A 330 -2.16 -12.32 12.82
CA THR A 330 -0.80 -11.76 12.98
C THR A 330 -0.26 -11.28 11.63
N GLY A 331 0.17 -10.01 11.56
CA GLY A 331 0.65 -9.39 10.33
C GLY A 331 -0.43 -8.66 9.52
N TRP A 332 -1.70 -8.82 9.88
CA TRP A 332 -2.79 -8.02 9.32
C TRP A 332 -2.78 -6.61 9.92
N THR A 333 -3.60 -5.73 9.40
CA THR A 333 -3.67 -4.35 9.87
C THR A 333 -5.07 -3.96 10.28
N VAL A 334 -5.18 -2.96 11.16
CA VAL A 334 -6.40 -2.17 11.34
C VAL A 334 -6.31 -0.91 10.48
N VAL A 335 -7.44 -0.31 10.16
CA VAL A 335 -7.47 0.85 9.24
C VAL A 335 -7.01 2.12 9.94
N SER A 336 -7.60 2.43 11.08
CA SER A 336 -7.32 3.62 11.87
C SER A 336 -7.72 3.41 13.33
N ALA A 337 -7.43 4.37 14.19
CA ALA A 337 -7.88 4.35 15.58
C ALA A 337 -9.41 4.36 15.72
N GLN A 338 -10.12 4.99 14.78
CA GLN A 338 -11.58 5.05 14.78
C GLN A 338 -12.22 3.86 14.07
N ASN A 339 -11.56 3.33 13.06
CA ASN A 339 -12.04 2.22 12.24
C ASN A 339 -11.12 1.01 12.43
N GLN A 340 -11.46 0.20 13.43
CA GLN A 340 -10.64 -0.91 13.90
C GLN A 340 -10.94 -2.24 13.20
N HIS A 341 -11.64 -2.25 12.07
CA HIS A 341 -11.79 -3.50 11.34
C HIS A 341 -10.42 -3.96 10.79
N ILE A 342 -10.23 -5.27 10.82
CA ILE A 342 -8.98 -5.89 10.39
C ILE A 342 -9.04 -6.12 8.89
N ASP A 343 -7.96 -5.76 8.20
CA ASP A 343 -7.81 -5.93 6.77
C ASP A 343 -6.42 -6.49 6.38
N VAL A 344 -6.28 -6.87 5.12
CA VAL A 344 -5.05 -7.44 4.56
C VAL A 344 -4.09 -6.38 4.01
N TYR A 345 -4.40 -5.10 4.09
CA TYR A 345 -3.62 -4.08 3.38
C TYR A 345 -2.19 -3.88 3.92
N GLY A 346 -1.87 -4.43 5.08
CA GLY A 346 -0.48 -4.53 5.54
C GLY A 346 0.46 -5.19 4.53
N VAL A 347 -0.06 -6.11 3.70
CA VAL A 347 0.72 -6.76 2.64
C VAL A 347 1.26 -5.76 1.61
N LEU A 348 0.58 -4.63 1.40
CA LEU A 348 0.94 -3.65 0.38
C LEU A 348 2.22 -2.88 0.73
N PHE A 349 2.51 -2.69 2.01
CA PHE A 349 3.73 -2.04 2.46
C PHE A 349 4.75 -2.99 3.13
N ALA A 350 4.46 -4.28 3.17
CA ALA A 350 5.42 -5.27 3.66
C ALA A 350 6.76 -5.25 2.89
N PRO A 351 6.81 -5.05 1.57
CA PRO A 351 8.07 -4.90 0.83
C PRO A 351 8.90 -3.70 1.31
N GLU A 352 8.27 -2.56 1.60
CA GLU A 352 8.93 -1.37 2.11
C GLU A 352 9.46 -1.58 3.54
N VAL A 353 8.72 -2.28 4.41
CA VAL A 353 9.20 -2.68 5.74
C VAL A 353 10.42 -3.60 5.63
N TYR A 354 10.41 -4.54 4.69
CA TYR A 354 11.57 -5.40 4.44
C TYR A 354 12.80 -4.60 4.02
N LYS A 355 12.64 -3.67 3.07
CA LYS A 355 13.73 -2.78 2.61
C LYS A 355 14.26 -1.92 3.76
N MET A 356 13.38 -1.33 4.58
CA MET A 356 13.78 -0.57 5.76
C MET A 356 14.57 -1.42 6.73
N GLY A 357 14.14 -2.66 7.01
CA GLY A 357 14.91 -3.61 7.81
C GLY A 357 16.33 -3.82 7.27
N ARG A 358 16.47 -3.91 5.93
CA ARG A 358 17.79 -4.01 5.28
C ARG A 358 18.64 -2.74 5.44
N HIS A 359 18.05 -1.56 5.24
CA HIS A 359 18.75 -0.28 5.38
C HIS A 359 19.18 -0.01 6.83
N LEU A 360 18.32 -0.36 7.79
CA LEU A 360 18.58 -0.18 9.22
C LEU A 360 19.39 -1.31 9.85
N LYS A 361 19.66 -2.39 9.12
CA LYS A 361 20.27 -3.63 9.60
C LYS A 361 19.49 -4.24 10.77
N ASP A 362 18.17 -4.12 10.74
CA ASP A 362 17.25 -4.70 11.74
C ASP A 362 16.54 -5.94 11.15
N GLU A 363 17.03 -7.12 11.53
CA GLU A 363 16.47 -8.39 11.05
C GLU A 363 15.06 -8.65 11.59
N ARG A 364 14.65 -8.04 12.71
CA ARG A 364 13.28 -8.15 13.23
C ARG A 364 12.28 -7.57 12.25
N LEU A 365 12.59 -6.40 11.66
CA LEU A 365 11.76 -5.79 10.62
C LEU A 365 11.70 -6.66 9.35
N CYS A 366 12.81 -7.26 8.95
CA CYS A 366 12.83 -8.19 7.82
C CYS A 366 11.94 -9.41 8.08
N ARG A 367 11.95 -9.96 9.29
CA ARG A 367 11.11 -11.10 9.68
C ARG A 367 9.64 -10.72 9.80
N LEU A 368 9.33 -9.55 10.41
CA LEU A 368 7.96 -9.03 10.49
C LEU A 368 7.36 -8.84 9.09
N ALA A 369 8.11 -8.22 8.18
CA ALA A 369 7.66 -8.04 6.79
C ALA A 369 7.33 -9.37 6.09
N ARG A 370 8.08 -10.43 6.38
CA ARG A 370 7.77 -11.77 5.85
C ARG A 370 6.46 -12.31 6.42
N VAL A 371 6.19 -12.09 7.72
CA VAL A 371 4.91 -12.47 8.34
C VAL A 371 3.76 -11.68 7.71
N MET A 372 3.91 -10.36 7.56
CA MET A 372 2.89 -9.51 6.94
C MET A 372 2.55 -9.92 5.50
N TYR A 373 3.52 -10.48 4.75
CA TYR A 373 3.31 -10.91 3.37
C TYR A 373 2.68 -12.30 3.29
N ARG A 374 2.99 -13.22 4.17
CA ARG A 374 2.57 -14.63 4.18
C ARG A 374 1.27 -14.85 4.91
#